data_9832896d5f0d596672d56d0fd6a063fb
#
_entry.id   9832896d5f0d596672d56d0fd6a063fb
#
_cell.length_a   1.000
_cell.length_b   1.000
_cell.length_c   1.000
_cell.angle_alpha   90.00
_cell.angle_beta   90.00
_cell.angle_gamma   90.00
#
_symmetry.space_group_name_H-M   'P 1'
#
loop_
_entity.id
_entity.type
_entity.pdbx_description
1 polymer ?
#
loop_
_entity_poly.entity_id
_entity_poly.type
_entity_poly.pdbx_seq_one_letter_code
_entity_poly.pdbx_strand_id
1 'polypeptide(L)'
;MLTMREVTKDGFGAKVRDWNKTALIEQWRERWADHVNRALAERDIDARIDHRSLEAQGIALEPQDKIGPAASRIGGRGLEAERIEEHRAIAQRNGERIVANPALALDALTHQQATFTKRDLAAFVHRHSDGKEQFDAAYNAVRSSPDLITLGKDGRGQDRFTSRAMIETEQRLHRAADTMAQHTDHAV
;
A
#
# COMPACT_ATOMS: atom_id res chain seq x y z
N MET A 1 26.69 -6.11 0.24
CA MET A 1 26.74 -4.69 -0.19
C MET A 1 27.19 -4.66 -1.63
N LEU A 2 26.38 -4.14 -2.53
CA LEU A 2 26.76 -4.05 -3.94
C LEU A 2 27.65 -2.83 -4.13
N THR A 3 28.77 -3.01 -4.84
CA THR A 3 29.64 -1.88 -5.20
C THR A 3 29.09 -1.19 -6.44
N MET A 4 29.15 0.15 -6.45
CA MET A 4 28.78 0.96 -7.62
C MET A 4 29.99 1.23 -8.51
N ARG A 5 30.96 0.33 -8.54
CA ARG A 5 32.15 0.42 -9.38
C ARG A 5 32.18 -0.72 -10.39
N GLU A 6 32.74 -0.45 -11.53
CA GLU A 6 33.05 -1.50 -12.50
C GLU A 6 33.99 -2.52 -11.86
N VAL A 7 33.81 -3.79 -12.18
CA VAL A 7 34.71 -4.86 -11.78
C VAL A 7 35.52 -5.23 -13.01
N THR A 8 36.82 -5.03 -12.94
CA THR A 8 37.79 -5.36 -14.01
C THR A 8 38.68 -6.51 -13.57
N LYS A 9 39.48 -7.03 -14.47
CA LYS A 9 40.47 -8.07 -14.15
C LYS A 9 41.50 -7.60 -13.12
N ASP A 10 41.76 -6.29 -13.06
CA ASP A 10 42.76 -5.67 -12.20
C ASP A 10 42.14 -5.10 -10.89
N GLY A 11 40.85 -5.35 -10.65
CA GLY A 11 40.15 -4.91 -9.45
C GLY A 11 38.97 -3.96 -9.72
N PHE A 12 38.71 -3.03 -8.80
CA PHE A 12 37.60 -2.08 -8.93
C PHE A 12 38.00 -0.89 -9.80
N GLY A 13 37.29 -0.72 -10.91
CA GLY A 13 37.39 0.40 -11.82
C GLY A 13 36.67 1.66 -11.37
N ALA A 14 36.26 2.48 -12.33
CA ALA A 14 35.57 3.72 -12.10
C ALA A 14 34.19 3.54 -11.45
N LYS A 15 33.71 4.60 -10.77
CA LYS A 15 32.34 4.62 -10.23
C LYS A 15 31.35 4.77 -11.38
N VAL A 16 30.39 3.84 -11.49
CA VAL A 16 29.32 3.89 -12.49
C VAL A 16 28.23 4.85 -12.00
N ARG A 17 28.31 6.11 -12.44
CA ARG A 17 27.38 7.18 -12.02
C ARG A 17 25.97 7.02 -12.61
N ASP A 18 25.86 6.31 -13.73
CA ASP A 18 24.59 6.07 -14.40
C ASP A 18 23.58 5.31 -13.54
N TRP A 19 24.07 4.52 -12.58
CA TRP A 19 23.23 3.80 -11.62
C TRP A 19 22.53 4.71 -10.61
N ASN A 20 22.90 6.00 -10.55
CA ASN A 20 22.25 7.00 -9.69
C ASN A 20 21.15 7.79 -10.43
N LYS A 21 20.86 7.46 -11.69
CA LYS A 21 19.79 8.14 -12.43
C LYS A 21 18.43 7.79 -11.83
N THR A 22 17.62 8.80 -11.53
CA THR A 22 16.27 8.62 -10.96
C THR A 22 15.41 7.68 -11.81
N ALA A 23 15.48 7.81 -13.14
CA ALA A 23 14.75 6.95 -14.06
C ALA A 23 15.09 5.45 -13.88
N LEU A 24 16.35 5.13 -13.57
CA LEU A 24 16.76 3.74 -13.31
C LEU A 24 16.21 3.22 -11.99
N ILE A 25 16.12 4.07 -10.97
CA ILE A 25 15.54 3.73 -9.68
C ILE A 25 14.05 3.42 -9.83
N GLU A 26 13.31 4.21 -10.63
CA GLU A 26 11.90 3.95 -10.90
C GLU A 26 11.70 2.63 -11.64
N GLN A 27 12.50 2.34 -12.66
CA GLN A 27 12.47 1.05 -13.35
C GLN A 27 12.77 -0.13 -12.41
N TRP A 28 13.67 0.02 -11.45
CA TRP A 28 13.98 -1.03 -10.47
C TRP A 28 12.81 -1.23 -9.50
N ARG A 29 12.16 -0.17 -9.06
CA ARG A 29 10.98 -0.23 -8.19
C ARG A 29 9.84 -0.96 -8.89
N GLU A 30 9.57 -0.63 -10.15
CA GLU A 30 8.56 -1.29 -10.98
C GLU A 30 8.86 -2.79 -11.12
N ARG A 31 10.06 -3.15 -11.59
CA ARG A 31 10.47 -4.56 -11.74
C ARG A 31 10.44 -5.33 -10.43
N TRP A 32 10.80 -4.67 -9.33
CA TRP A 32 10.71 -5.28 -8.02
C TRP A 32 9.27 -5.56 -7.62
N ALA A 33 8.36 -4.61 -7.84
CA ALA A 33 6.94 -4.79 -7.59
C ALA A 33 6.37 -5.95 -8.42
N ASP A 34 6.69 -6.01 -9.71
CA ASP A 34 6.27 -7.11 -10.60
C ASP A 34 6.77 -8.47 -10.12
N HIS A 35 8.04 -8.53 -9.71
CA HIS A 35 8.63 -9.78 -9.21
C HIS A 35 7.97 -10.25 -7.91
N VAL A 36 7.75 -9.35 -6.97
CA VAL A 36 7.06 -9.66 -5.70
C VAL A 36 5.61 -10.06 -5.97
N ASN A 37 4.89 -9.33 -6.81
CA ASN A 37 3.50 -9.63 -7.13
C ASN A 37 3.34 -10.99 -7.81
N ARG A 38 4.28 -11.39 -8.67
CA ARG A 38 4.33 -12.73 -9.24
C ARG A 38 4.55 -13.79 -8.17
N ALA A 39 5.51 -13.58 -7.28
CA ALA A 39 5.80 -14.52 -6.19
C ALA A 39 4.63 -14.65 -5.18
N LEU A 40 3.85 -13.59 -4.97
CA LEU A 40 2.64 -13.63 -4.16
C LEU A 40 1.55 -14.46 -4.86
N ALA A 41 1.32 -14.21 -6.16
CA ALA A 41 0.34 -14.94 -6.96
C ALA A 41 0.66 -16.45 -7.04
N GLU A 42 1.94 -16.83 -7.21
CA GLU A 42 2.38 -18.24 -7.21
C GLU A 42 2.10 -18.98 -5.89
N ARG A 43 1.85 -18.23 -4.82
CA ARG A 43 1.53 -18.76 -3.47
C ARG A 43 0.08 -18.59 -3.07
N ASP A 44 -0.79 -18.20 -4.01
CA ASP A 44 -2.20 -17.88 -3.76
C ASP A 44 -2.38 -16.84 -2.63
N ILE A 45 -1.46 -15.89 -2.51
CA ILE A 45 -1.55 -14.78 -1.56
C ILE A 45 -2.22 -13.60 -2.28
N ASP A 46 -3.44 -13.28 -1.85
CA ASP A 46 -4.19 -12.10 -2.33
C ASP A 46 -3.65 -10.83 -1.68
N ALA A 47 -2.43 -10.45 -2.04
CA ALA A 47 -1.81 -9.18 -1.66
C ALA A 47 -0.94 -8.71 -2.81
N ARG A 48 -0.88 -7.40 -3.01
CA ARG A 48 -0.06 -6.77 -4.05
C ARG A 48 0.66 -5.56 -3.50
N ILE A 49 1.85 -5.30 -4.02
CA ILE A 49 2.59 -4.07 -3.78
C ILE A 49 2.54 -3.19 -5.01
N ASP A 50 2.49 -1.89 -4.81
CA ASP A 50 2.56 -0.87 -5.86
C ASP A 50 3.77 0.02 -5.59
N HIS A 51 4.61 0.23 -6.59
CA HIS A 51 5.83 1.04 -6.49
C HIS A 51 5.57 2.54 -6.61
N ARG A 52 4.38 2.93 -7.10
CA ARG A 52 3.99 4.32 -7.32
C ARG A 52 3.73 5.05 -6.00
N SER A 53 3.78 6.38 -6.03
CA SER A 53 3.38 7.19 -4.87
C SER A 53 1.88 7.01 -4.55
N LEU A 54 1.46 7.29 -3.32
CA LEU A 54 0.04 7.24 -2.94
C LEU A 54 -0.83 8.14 -3.82
N GLU A 55 -0.34 9.31 -4.18
CA GLU A 55 -1.01 10.22 -5.11
C GLU A 55 -1.21 9.59 -6.50
N ALA A 56 -0.18 8.96 -7.06
CA ALA A 56 -0.27 8.27 -8.35
C ALA A 56 -1.16 7.02 -8.31
N GLN A 57 -1.39 6.47 -7.12
CA GLN A 57 -2.36 5.40 -6.85
C GLN A 57 -3.79 5.94 -6.65
N GLY A 58 -3.98 7.26 -6.59
CA GLY A 58 -5.27 7.89 -6.31
C GLY A 58 -5.66 7.88 -4.82
N ILE A 59 -4.72 7.56 -3.93
CA ILE A 59 -4.95 7.50 -2.49
C ILE A 59 -4.63 8.86 -1.87
N ALA A 60 -5.64 9.57 -1.36
CA ALA A 60 -5.52 10.91 -0.80
C ALA A 60 -5.00 10.93 0.65
N LEU A 61 -3.96 10.14 0.94
CA LEU A 61 -3.23 10.13 2.20
C LEU A 61 -1.81 10.64 1.99
N GLU A 62 -1.27 11.28 3.02
CA GLU A 62 0.13 11.73 2.99
C GLU A 62 1.08 10.54 3.19
N PRO A 63 2.13 10.42 2.38
CA PRO A 63 3.13 9.39 2.57
C PRO A 63 3.90 9.62 3.87
N GLN A 64 4.17 8.53 4.60
CA GLN A 64 4.95 8.55 5.84
C GLN A 64 6.35 8.04 5.57
N ASP A 65 7.35 8.79 6.03
CA ASP A 65 8.73 8.32 6.01
C ASP A 65 8.94 7.18 7.00
N LYS A 66 9.74 6.20 6.61
CA LYS A 66 10.09 5.10 7.48
C LYS A 66 11.01 5.57 8.61
N ILE A 67 10.54 5.49 9.85
CA ILE A 67 11.37 5.71 11.02
C ILE A 67 12.20 4.45 11.28
N GLY A 68 13.54 4.61 11.30
CA GLY A 68 14.45 3.50 11.60
C GLY A 68 14.34 3.03 13.05
N PRO A 69 14.73 1.77 13.38
CA PRO A 69 14.67 1.25 14.75
C PRO A 69 15.50 2.05 15.76
N ALA A 70 16.55 2.72 15.33
CA ALA A 70 17.38 3.58 16.17
C ALA A 70 16.62 4.85 16.57
N ALA A 71 15.95 5.52 15.62
CA ALA A 71 15.17 6.73 15.89
C ALA A 71 13.99 6.47 16.83
N SER A 72 13.34 5.31 16.73
CA SER A 72 12.23 4.95 17.62
C SER A 72 12.66 4.64 19.05
N ARG A 73 13.93 4.26 19.28
CA ARG A 73 14.47 3.90 20.61
C ARG A 73 15.15 5.07 21.32
N ILE A 74 15.74 6.00 20.58
CA ILE A 74 16.57 7.10 21.12
C ILE A 74 15.74 8.38 21.16
N GLY A 75 14.53 8.37 21.58
CA GLY A 75 13.66 9.54 21.75
C GLY A 75 14.40 10.88 21.73
N GLY A 76 14.59 11.46 20.54
CA GLY A 76 14.75 12.87 20.40
C GLY A 76 16.12 13.50 20.68
N ARG A 77 17.09 13.28 19.81
CA ARG A 77 18.23 14.20 19.70
C ARG A 77 18.35 14.74 18.27
N GLY A 78 18.11 16.04 18.10
CA GLY A 78 18.35 16.73 16.84
C GLY A 78 17.42 16.32 15.69
N LEU A 79 17.97 16.09 14.49
CA LEU A 79 17.24 15.76 13.26
C LEU A 79 16.32 14.52 13.34
N GLU A 80 16.61 13.58 14.25
CA GLU A 80 15.76 12.39 14.47
C GLU A 80 14.47 12.73 15.24
N ALA A 81 14.53 13.70 16.17
CA ALA A 81 13.35 14.18 16.88
C ALA A 81 12.37 14.89 15.92
N GLU A 82 12.89 15.75 15.06
CA GLU A 82 12.12 16.47 14.06
C GLU A 82 11.39 15.48 13.09
N ARG A 83 12.09 14.43 12.66
CA ARG A 83 11.48 13.39 11.81
C ARG A 83 10.38 12.60 12.53
N ILE A 84 10.52 12.36 13.84
CA ILE A 84 9.48 11.70 14.64
C ILE A 84 8.26 12.61 14.79
N GLU A 85 8.48 13.90 15.05
CA GLU A 85 7.39 14.88 15.14
C GLU A 85 6.66 15.05 13.82
N GLU A 86 7.39 15.15 12.71
CA GLU A 86 6.79 15.19 11.37
C GLU A 86 5.99 13.93 11.05
N HIS A 87 6.52 12.75 11.38
CA HIS A 87 5.82 11.47 11.20
C HIS A 87 4.50 11.45 12.00
N ARG A 88 4.49 11.93 13.24
CA ARG A 88 3.28 12.04 14.05
C ARG A 88 2.30 13.06 13.47
N ALA A 89 2.77 14.20 13.02
CA ALA A 89 1.94 15.22 12.39
C ALA A 89 1.28 14.69 11.12
N ILE A 90 2.00 13.92 10.29
CA ILE A 90 1.43 13.25 9.12
C ILE A 90 0.40 12.20 9.54
N ALA A 91 0.69 11.38 10.56
CA ALA A 91 -0.25 10.39 11.08
C ALA A 91 -1.54 11.06 11.57
N GLN A 92 -1.42 12.16 12.30
CA GLN A 92 -2.55 12.95 12.78
C GLN A 92 -3.41 13.48 11.62
N ARG A 93 -2.79 14.12 10.61
CA ARG A 93 -3.54 14.64 9.44
C ARG A 93 -4.21 13.51 8.65
N ASN A 94 -3.56 12.39 8.49
CA ASN A 94 -4.15 11.22 7.84
C ASN A 94 -5.32 10.65 8.65
N GLY A 95 -5.18 10.56 9.97
CA GLY A 95 -6.24 10.12 10.86
C GLY A 95 -7.48 11.03 10.77
N GLU A 96 -7.29 12.35 10.77
CA GLU A 96 -8.37 13.33 10.56
C GLU A 96 -9.08 13.13 9.22
N ARG A 97 -8.32 12.90 8.13
CA ARG A 97 -8.87 12.60 6.81
C ARG A 97 -9.69 11.31 6.80
N ILE A 98 -9.20 10.25 7.46
CA ILE A 98 -9.92 8.97 7.55
C ILE A 98 -11.21 9.12 8.36
N VAL A 99 -11.20 9.88 9.46
CA VAL A 99 -12.42 10.17 10.24
C VAL A 99 -13.44 10.94 9.40
N ALA A 100 -12.99 11.93 8.65
CA ALA A 100 -13.85 12.73 7.77
C ALA A 100 -14.35 11.94 6.55
N ASN A 101 -13.54 11.06 6.00
CA ASN A 101 -13.87 10.22 4.85
C ASN A 101 -13.33 8.79 5.02
N PRO A 102 -14.10 7.89 5.62
CA PRO A 102 -13.70 6.50 5.85
C PRO A 102 -13.39 5.70 4.58
N ALA A 103 -13.94 6.10 3.42
CA ALA A 103 -13.66 5.44 2.14
C ALA A 103 -12.18 5.47 1.78
N LEU A 104 -11.43 6.51 2.21
CA LEU A 104 -9.97 6.56 1.97
C LEU A 104 -9.21 5.35 2.52
N ALA A 105 -9.61 4.87 3.71
CA ALA A 105 -9.00 3.67 4.29
C ALA A 105 -9.43 2.40 3.55
N LEU A 106 -10.68 2.32 3.13
CA LEU A 106 -11.20 1.18 2.37
C LEU A 106 -10.54 1.09 0.99
N ASP A 107 -10.42 2.20 0.28
CA ASP A 107 -9.78 2.28 -1.03
C ASP A 107 -8.29 1.90 -0.95
N ALA A 108 -7.59 2.45 0.05
CA ALA A 108 -6.18 2.12 0.25
C ALA A 108 -5.94 0.64 0.57
N LEU A 109 -6.81 0.02 1.37
CA LEU A 109 -6.74 -1.41 1.68
C LEU A 109 -7.08 -2.26 0.46
N THR A 110 -8.16 -1.93 -0.25
CA THR A 110 -8.60 -2.71 -1.42
C THR A 110 -7.74 -2.49 -2.66
N HIS A 111 -6.90 -1.45 -2.67
CA HIS A 111 -5.87 -1.28 -3.68
C HIS A 111 -4.76 -2.36 -3.59
N GLN A 112 -4.47 -2.82 -2.37
CA GLN A 112 -3.42 -3.81 -2.12
C GLN A 112 -3.92 -5.26 -2.08
N GLN A 113 -5.18 -5.48 -1.70
CA GLN A 113 -5.80 -6.81 -1.58
C GLN A 113 -7.31 -6.71 -1.73
N ALA A 114 -7.94 -7.57 -2.52
CA ALA A 114 -9.37 -7.52 -2.79
C ALA A 114 -10.22 -7.67 -1.51
N THR A 115 -9.74 -8.45 -0.55
CA THR A 115 -10.41 -8.67 0.74
C THR A 115 -9.42 -8.53 1.90
N PHE A 116 -9.89 -8.05 3.04
CA PHE A 116 -9.06 -7.82 4.23
C PHE A 116 -9.78 -8.27 5.52
N THR A 117 -9.00 -8.41 6.60
CA THR A 117 -9.50 -8.78 7.93
C THR A 117 -9.64 -7.56 8.85
N LYS A 118 -10.29 -7.75 10.01
CA LYS A 118 -10.30 -6.73 11.07
C LYS A 118 -8.88 -6.33 11.51
N ARG A 119 -7.95 -7.29 11.49
CA ARG A 119 -6.55 -7.06 11.85
C ARG A 119 -5.86 -6.15 10.84
N ASP A 120 -6.10 -6.37 9.55
CA ASP A 120 -5.52 -5.55 8.48
C ASP A 120 -6.04 -4.11 8.58
N LEU A 121 -7.35 -3.94 8.78
CA LEU A 121 -7.95 -2.64 9.03
C LEU A 121 -7.35 -1.96 10.26
N ALA A 122 -7.24 -2.68 11.39
CA ALA A 122 -6.66 -2.11 12.60
C ALA A 122 -5.20 -1.71 12.41
N ALA A 123 -4.41 -2.54 11.73
CA ALA A 123 -3.01 -2.24 11.42
C ALA A 123 -2.87 -1.02 10.50
N PHE A 124 -3.76 -0.89 9.50
CA PHE A 124 -3.80 0.25 8.62
C PHE A 124 -4.12 1.55 9.36
N VAL A 125 -5.23 1.56 10.13
CA VAL A 125 -5.65 2.73 10.90
C VAL A 125 -4.61 3.12 11.94
N HIS A 126 -4.01 2.14 12.64
CA HIS A 126 -2.93 2.39 13.61
C HIS A 126 -1.72 3.09 12.97
N ARG A 127 -1.38 2.73 11.75
CA ARG A 127 -0.28 3.38 11.01
C ARG A 127 -0.59 4.83 10.65
N HIS A 128 -1.85 5.13 10.37
CA HIS A 128 -2.32 6.42 9.88
C HIS A 128 -3.07 7.25 10.92
N SER A 129 -2.83 7.02 12.21
CA SER A 129 -3.39 7.79 13.32
C SER A 129 -2.36 8.05 14.40
N ASP A 130 -2.49 9.18 15.10
CA ASP A 130 -1.64 9.52 16.25
C ASP A 130 -2.42 9.31 17.56
N GLY A 131 -1.92 8.37 18.35
CA GLY A 131 -2.51 8.04 19.65
C GLY A 131 -3.79 7.24 19.62
N LYS A 132 -4.21 6.80 20.82
CA LYS A 132 -5.34 5.89 20.99
C LYS A 132 -6.68 6.52 20.61
N GLU A 133 -6.91 7.76 20.99
CA GLU A 133 -8.20 8.42 20.77
C GLU A 133 -8.50 8.60 19.29
N GLN A 134 -7.51 9.03 18.51
CA GLN A 134 -7.67 9.18 17.07
C GLN A 134 -7.79 7.82 16.38
N PHE A 135 -7.02 6.81 16.82
CA PHE A 135 -7.17 5.44 16.35
C PHE A 135 -8.62 4.94 16.55
N ASP A 136 -9.15 5.06 17.77
CA ASP A 136 -10.51 4.61 18.09
C ASP A 136 -11.57 5.34 17.24
N ALA A 137 -11.41 6.65 17.05
CA ALA A 137 -12.29 7.45 16.20
C ALA A 137 -12.25 7.01 14.73
N ALA A 138 -11.07 6.91 14.15
CA ALA A 138 -10.88 6.50 12.76
C ALA A 138 -11.33 5.05 12.51
N TYR A 139 -10.99 4.15 13.40
CA TYR A 139 -11.39 2.75 13.31
C TYR A 139 -12.91 2.57 13.37
N ASN A 140 -13.57 3.27 14.30
CA ASN A 140 -15.02 3.24 14.41
C ASN A 140 -15.70 3.90 13.20
N ALA A 141 -15.15 5.00 12.67
CA ALA A 141 -15.67 5.63 11.47
C ALA A 141 -15.65 4.67 10.28
N VAL A 142 -14.53 3.97 10.04
CA VAL A 142 -14.43 2.97 8.96
C VAL A 142 -15.39 1.79 9.20
N ARG A 143 -15.47 1.28 10.43
CA ARG A 143 -16.35 0.17 10.75
C ARG A 143 -17.84 0.50 10.61
N SER A 144 -18.21 1.73 10.80
CA SER A 144 -19.61 2.21 10.65
C SER A 144 -19.92 2.69 9.24
N SER A 145 -18.93 2.68 8.35
CA SER A 145 -19.11 3.12 6.97
C SER A 145 -20.08 2.18 6.22
N PRO A 146 -21.06 2.71 5.46
CA PRO A 146 -21.91 1.91 4.60
C PRO A 146 -21.15 1.26 3.43
N ASP A 147 -19.93 1.73 3.15
CA ASP A 147 -19.07 1.21 2.09
C ASP A 147 -18.23 0.00 2.53
N LEU A 148 -18.21 -0.30 3.84
CA LEU A 148 -17.60 -1.52 4.36
C LEU A 148 -18.57 -2.70 4.18
N ILE A 149 -18.20 -3.63 3.33
CA ILE A 149 -19.01 -4.83 3.04
C ILE A 149 -18.41 -6.04 3.75
N THR A 150 -19.26 -6.78 4.47
CA THR A 150 -18.88 -8.03 5.12
C THR A 150 -19.13 -9.18 4.15
N LEU A 151 -18.10 -10.00 3.88
CA LEU A 151 -18.17 -11.15 2.98
C LEU A 151 -18.44 -12.48 3.72
N GLY A 152 -18.45 -12.46 5.06
CA GLY A 152 -18.55 -13.66 5.88
C GLY A 152 -17.18 -14.17 6.34
N LYS A 153 -17.11 -15.46 6.72
CA LYS A 153 -15.89 -16.07 7.24
C LYS A 153 -15.15 -16.86 6.17
N ASP A 154 -13.84 -16.75 6.19
CA ASP A 154 -12.95 -17.55 5.34
C ASP A 154 -12.81 -18.99 5.86
N GLY A 155 -12.06 -19.85 5.14
CA GLY A 155 -11.80 -21.23 5.52
C GLY A 155 -11.04 -21.39 6.86
N ARG A 156 -10.54 -20.29 7.43
CA ARG A 156 -9.88 -20.24 8.76
C ARG A 156 -10.79 -19.66 9.84
N GLY A 157 -12.06 -19.37 9.52
CA GLY A 157 -13.05 -18.82 10.42
C GLY A 157 -12.87 -17.31 10.71
N GLN A 158 -12.04 -16.59 9.94
CA GLN A 158 -11.84 -15.16 10.11
C GLN A 158 -12.84 -14.37 9.25
N ASP A 159 -13.45 -13.34 9.84
CA ASP A 159 -14.31 -12.43 9.11
C ASP A 159 -13.51 -11.69 8.01
N ARG A 160 -14.03 -11.70 6.80
CA ARG A 160 -13.47 -11.01 5.63
C ARG A 160 -14.35 -9.84 5.24
N PHE A 161 -13.69 -8.78 4.81
CA PHE A 161 -14.30 -7.51 4.42
C PHE A 161 -13.75 -7.07 3.07
N THR A 162 -14.54 -6.25 2.39
CA THR A 162 -14.12 -5.55 1.17
C THR A 162 -14.79 -4.17 1.13
N SER A 163 -14.47 -3.35 0.12
CA SER A 163 -15.18 -2.10 -0.13
C SER A 163 -16.29 -2.27 -1.16
N ARG A 164 -17.31 -1.41 -1.09
CA ARG A 164 -18.34 -1.33 -2.12
C ARG A 164 -17.75 -1.05 -3.49
N ALA A 165 -16.79 -0.12 -3.57
CA ALA A 165 -16.09 0.22 -4.80
C ALA A 165 -15.36 -0.97 -5.44
N MET A 166 -14.79 -1.87 -4.63
CA MET A 166 -14.17 -3.11 -5.11
C MET A 166 -15.21 -4.03 -5.75
N ILE A 167 -16.34 -4.27 -5.09
CA ILE A 167 -17.43 -5.09 -5.64
C ILE A 167 -17.94 -4.51 -6.96
N GLU A 168 -18.15 -3.21 -7.03
CA GLU A 168 -18.58 -2.54 -8.27
C GLU A 168 -17.56 -2.68 -9.39
N THR A 169 -16.27 -2.66 -9.04
CA THR A 169 -15.18 -2.86 -10.00
C THR A 169 -15.16 -4.29 -10.54
N GLU A 170 -15.27 -5.28 -9.66
CA GLU A 170 -15.35 -6.69 -10.05
C GLU A 170 -16.58 -6.98 -10.91
N GLN A 171 -17.74 -6.42 -10.56
CA GLN A 171 -18.95 -6.53 -11.37
C GLN A 171 -18.82 -5.89 -12.76
N ARG A 172 -18.09 -4.77 -12.87
CA ARG A 172 -17.78 -4.16 -14.17
C ARG A 172 -16.86 -5.04 -15.00
N LEU A 173 -15.83 -5.62 -14.41
CA LEU A 173 -14.93 -6.55 -15.06
C LEU A 173 -15.66 -7.81 -15.56
N HIS A 174 -16.53 -8.38 -14.73
CA HIS A 174 -17.34 -9.55 -15.11
C HIS A 174 -18.22 -9.24 -16.32
N ARG A 175 -18.96 -8.13 -16.27
CA ARG A 175 -19.81 -7.69 -17.40
C ARG A 175 -19.00 -7.43 -18.68
N ALA A 176 -17.81 -6.85 -18.57
CA ALA A 176 -16.94 -6.63 -19.71
C ALA A 176 -16.45 -7.96 -20.31
N ALA A 177 -16.07 -8.91 -19.46
CA ALA A 177 -15.65 -10.25 -19.89
C ALA A 177 -16.79 -11.00 -20.59
N ASP A 178 -18.02 -10.95 -20.05
CA ASP A 178 -19.21 -11.54 -20.67
C ASP A 178 -19.50 -10.93 -22.05
N THR A 179 -19.38 -9.60 -22.15
CA THR A 179 -19.56 -8.90 -23.43
C THR A 179 -18.51 -9.31 -24.45
N MET A 180 -17.23 -9.42 -24.03
CA MET A 180 -16.15 -9.90 -24.91
C MET A 180 -16.36 -11.35 -25.34
N ALA A 181 -16.83 -12.22 -24.45
CA ALA A 181 -17.12 -13.63 -24.77
C ALA A 181 -18.26 -13.79 -25.73
N GLN A 182 -19.23 -12.86 -25.75
CA GLN A 182 -20.36 -12.86 -26.67
C GLN A 182 -20.03 -12.28 -28.06
N HIS A 183 -18.94 -11.50 -28.17
CA HIS A 183 -18.44 -10.99 -29.45
C HIS A 183 -17.63 -12.08 -30.16
N THR A 184 -18.23 -12.75 -31.11
CA THR A 184 -17.63 -13.85 -31.91
C THR A 184 -16.76 -13.37 -33.08
N ASP A 185 -16.70 -12.07 -33.35
CA ASP A 185 -15.88 -11.48 -34.39
C ASP A 185 -14.43 -11.26 -33.94
N HIS A 186 -13.71 -12.35 -33.71
CA HIS A 186 -12.26 -12.33 -33.76
C HIS A 186 -11.85 -12.46 -35.24
N ALA A 187 -11.78 -11.34 -35.95
CA ALA A 187 -11.12 -11.30 -37.27
C ALA A 187 -9.65 -11.72 -37.06
N VAL A 188 -9.30 -12.85 -37.70
CA VAL A 188 -7.94 -13.36 -37.85
C VAL A 188 -7.22 -12.56 -38.90
#